data_281c5d26aebdec74a10b260dcb12e8d0
#
_entry.id   281c5d26aebdec74a10b260dcb12e8d0
#
_cell.length_a   1.000
_cell.length_b   1.000
_cell.length_c   1.000
_cell.angle_alpha   90.00
_cell.angle_beta   90.00
_cell.angle_gamma   90.00
#
_symmetry.space_group_name_H-M   'P 1'
#
loop_
_entity.id
_entity.type
_entity.pdbx_description
1 polymer ?
#
loop_
_entity_poly.entity_id
_entity_poly.type
_entity_poly.pdbx_seq_one_letter_code
_entity_poly.pdbx_strand_id
1 'polypeptide(L)'
;SLTERAYLAPSRFSCAGPRDAYEYHVREWRSDVTDVQITSPEPCVIAIYFVMEGGRLPNATEREELTEYISGENLRPLCDKVVCVEPEEVPYNIAFTYWIGDGDQRSAGTIQEKVTAAVQSYKSWQRHLGRDINPTELIAKIREAGAKRVKLTAPADIVVGKTQLPKCAGQTVTYGGLEDD
;
A
#
# COMPACT_ATOMS: atom_id res chain seq x y z
N SER A 1 -24.43 -10.81 35.09
CA SER A 1 -23.75 -10.58 36.38
C SER A 1 -22.37 -10.03 36.11
N LEU A 2 -21.85 -9.19 37.02
CA LEU A 2 -20.48 -8.61 36.93
C LEU A 2 -19.42 -9.69 36.88
N THR A 3 -19.64 -10.82 37.51
CA THR A 3 -18.76 -12.01 37.55
C THR A 3 -18.68 -12.71 36.18
N GLU A 4 -19.76 -12.80 35.43
CA GLU A 4 -19.79 -13.36 34.09
C GLU A 4 -19.04 -12.46 33.10
N ARG A 5 -19.14 -11.14 33.26
CA ARG A 5 -18.42 -10.18 32.41
C ARG A 5 -16.91 -10.20 32.63
N ALA A 6 -16.48 -10.48 33.87
CA ALA A 6 -15.07 -10.66 34.20
C ALA A 6 -14.47 -12.00 33.68
N TYR A 7 -15.31 -13.05 33.58
CA TYR A 7 -14.88 -14.34 33.04
C TYR A 7 -14.81 -14.39 31.53
N LEU A 8 -15.56 -13.52 30.83
CA LEU A 8 -15.54 -13.39 29.37
C LEU A 8 -14.52 -12.35 28.89
N ALA A 9 -13.91 -11.59 29.80
CA ALA A 9 -12.88 -10.60 29.46
C ALA A 9 -11.63 -11.23 28.80
N PRO A 10 -11.13 -12.42 29.20
CA PRO A 10 -10.01 -13.06 28.51
C PRO A 10 -10.30 -13.52 27.08
N SER A 11 -11.57 -13.88 26.79
CA SER A 11 -11.97 -14.29 25.44
C SER A 11 -12.15 -13.11 24.46
N ARG A 12 -12.16 -11.88 24.95
CA ARG A 12 -12.15 -10.64 24.16
C ARG A 12 -10.74 -10.24 23.70
N PHE A 13 -9.72 -10.84 24.22
CA PHE A 13 -8.36 -10.80 23.65
C PHE A 13 -8.27 -11.79 22.48
N SER A 14 -9.13 -11.59 21.47
CA SER A 14 -8.91 -12.19 20.17
C SER A 14 -7.56 -11.66 19.62
N CYS A 15 -6.90 -12.43 18.76
CA CYS A 15 -5.64 -12.00 18.12
C CYS A 15 -5.74 -10.66 17.37
N ALA A 16 -6.94 -10.12 17.18
CA ALA A 16 -7.19 -8.81 16.60
C ALA A 16 -6.96 -7.66 17.60
N GLY A 17 -7.28 -7.82 18.87
CA GLY A 17 -7.11 -6.76 19.88
C GLY A 17 -5.66 -6.33 20.10
N PRO A 18 -4.67 -7.24 20.22
CA PRO A 18 -3.26 -6.85 20.26
C PRO A 18 -2.75 -6.17 18.99
N ARG A 19 -3.20 -6.63 17.81
CA ARG A 19 -2.80 -6.02 16.52
C ARG A 19 -3.26 -4.58 16.41
N ASP A 20 -4.53 -4.32 16.70
CA ASP A 20 -5.11 -2.99 16.63
C ASP A 20 -4.41 -2.03 17.60
N ALA A 21 -4.02 -2.52 18.79
CA ALA A 21 -3.27 -1.74 19.76
C ALA A 21 -1.88 -1.37 19.25
N TYR A 22 -1.15 -2.30 18.65
CA TYR A 22 0.15 -2.01 18.04
C TYR A 22 0.04 -1.05 16.86
N GLU A 23 -0.94 -1.22 15.99
CA GLU A 23 -1.18 -0.30 14.88
C GLU A 23 -1.47 1.12 15.38
N TYR A 24 -2.33 1.25 16.39
CA TYR A 24 -2.62 2.54 17.04
C TYR A 24 -1.33 3.21 17.55
N HIS A 25 -0.48 2.49 18.27
CA HIS A 25 0.75 3.03 18.81
C HIS A 25 1.76 3.42 17.72
N VAL A 26 1.85 2.68 16.63
CA VAL A 26 2.68 3.06 15.47
C VAL A 26 2.22 4.39 14.87
N ARG A 27 0.91 4.56 14.70
CA ARG A 27 0.33 5.81 14.16
C ARG A 27 0.42 6.98 15.14
N GLU A 28 0.39 6.71 16.44
CA GLU A 28 0.59 7.72 17.48
C GLU A 28 2.05 8.18 17.56
N TRP A 29 3.00 7.28 17.34
CA TRP A 29 4.43 7.58 17.35
C TRP A 29 4.81 8.64 16.31
N ARG A 30 4.32 8.48 15.06
CA ARG A 30 4.58 9.45 14.00
C ARG A 30 3.41 9.55 13.02
N SER A 31 3.02 10.78 12.70
CA SER A 31 1.91 11.06 11.77
C SER A 31 2.25 10.82 10.30
N ASP A 32 3.53 10.73 9.94
CA ASP A 32 4.01 10.45 8.58
C ASP A 32 4.11 8.95 8.25
N VAL A 33 3.68 8.08 9.15
CA VAL A 33 3.44 6.66 8.85
C VAL A 33 2.12 6.52 8.10
N THR A 34 2.17 6.02 6.87
CA THR A 34 1.01 5.93 5.99
C THR A 34 0.38 4.55 5.95
N ASP A 35 1.17 3.51 6.21
CA ASP A 35 0.72 2.13 6.16
C ASP A 35 1.44 1.28 7.21
N VAL A 36 0.72 0.34 7.81
CA VAL A 36 1.21 -0.54 8.88
C VAL A 36 0.66 -1.94 8.69
N GLN A 37 1.51 -2.93 8.84
CA GLN A 37 1.12 -4.34 8.91
C GLN A 37 1.78 -5.00 10.12
N ILE A 38 0.96 -5.64 10.96
CA ILE A 38 1.40 -6.36 12.15
C ILE A 38 1.25 -7.86 11.91
N THR A 39 2.31 -8.60 12.15
CA THR A 39 2.30 -10.07 12.07
C THR A 39 2.90 -10.68 13.34
N SER A 40 2.59 -11.94 13.59
CA SER A 40 3.19 -12.74 14.67
C SER A 40 3.81 -13.98 14.02
N PRO A 41 5.08 -13.89 13.58
CA PRO A 41 5.75 -15.00 12.91
C PRO A 41 6.01 -16.19 13.84
N GLU A 42 6.16 -15.92 15.14
CA GLU A 42 6.39 -16.91 16.19
C GLU A 42 5.60 -16.54 17.45
N PRO A 43 5.32 -17.48 18.35
CA PRO A 43 4.72 -17.16 19.64
C PRO A 43 5.53 -16.09 20.38
N CYS A 44 4.86 -15.11 20.94
CA CYS A 44 5.46 -13.98 21.67
C CYS A 44 6.42 -13.10 20.83
N VAL A 45 6.37 -13.19 19.50
CA VAL A 45 7.10 -12.28 18.60
C VAL A 45 6.10 -11.49 17.76
N ILE A 46 6.22 -10.17 17.82
CA ILE A 46 5.42 -9.23 17.01
C ILE A 46 6.36 -8.56 16.00
N ALA A 47 6.09 -8.77 14.73
CA ALA A 47 6.80 -8.11 13.65
C ALA A 47 5.93 -6.97 13.08
N ILE A 48 6.50 -5.77 13.04
CA ILE A 48 5.86 -4.55 12.55
C ILE A 48 6.52 -4.15 11.25
N TYR A 49 5.71 -4.06 10.21
CA TYR A 49 6.06 -3.54 8.89
C TYR A 49 5.33 -2.22 8.70
N PHE A 50 6.01 -1.19 8.26
CA PHE A 50 5.39 0.11 8.05
C PHE A 50 6.00 0.86 6.86
N VAL A 51 5.25 1.81 6.35
CA VAL A 51 5.61 2.64 5.20
C VAL A 51 5.45 4.09 5.59
N MET A 52 6.40 4.92 5.19
CA MET A 52 6.42 6.34 5.47
C MET A 52 5.71 7.13 4.35
N GLU A 53 5.44 8.38 4.61
CA GLU A 53 4.83 9.31 3.65
C GLU A 53 5.54 9.28 2.30
N GLY A 54 4.76 9.34 1.21
CA GLY A 54 5.25 9.21 -0.16
C GLY A 54 5.60 7.77 -0.57
N GLY A 55 5.25 6.76 0.23
CA GLY A 55 5.56 5.36 -0.05
C GLY A 55 7.02 4.99 0.21
N ARG A 56 7.74 5.81 0.96
CA ARG A 56 9.14 5.58 1.33
C ARG A 56 9.25 4.45 2.36
N LEU A 57 10.26 3.59 2.19
CA LEU A 57 10.62 2.61 3.21
C LEU A 57 11.21 3.29 4.45
N PRO A 58 10.97 2.75 5.66
CA PRO A 58 11.62 3.25 6.87
C PRO A 58 13.12 2.94 6.84
N ASN A 59 13.94 3.88 7.31
CA ASN A 59 15.36 3.65 7.48
C ASN A 59 15.66 2.87 8.78
N ALA A 60 16.92 2.49 8.99
CA ALA A 60 17.32 1.73 10.17
C ALA A 60 17.02 2.48 11.48
N THR A 61 17.31 3.78 11.52
CA THR A 61 17.08 4.63 12.70
C THR A 61 15.59 4.70 13.05
N GLU A 62 14.72 4.89 12.05
CA GLU A 62 13.27 4.93 12.26
C GLU A 62 12.72 3.61 12.80
N ARG A 63 13.27 2.47 12.33
CA ARG A 63 12.89 1.16 12.85
C ARG A 63 13.35 0.95 14.29
N GLU A 64 14.54 1.40 14.64
CA GLU A 64 15.06 1.37 16.01
C GLU A 64 14.25 2.25 16.93
N GLU A 65 13.98 3.50 16.55
CA GLU A 65 13.17 4.44 17.32
C GLU A 65 11.76 3.91 17.59
N LEU A 66 11.11 3.31 16.58
CA LEU A 66 9.81 2.70 16.79
C LEU A 66 9.88 1.48 17.73
N THR A 67 10.90 0.66 17.58
CA THR A 67 11.11 -0.49 18.48
C THR A 67 11.29 -0.06 19.93
N GLU A 68 12.07 0.99 20.17
CA GLU A 68 12.26 1.58 21.50
C GLU A 68 10.96 2.16 22.04
N TYR A 69 10.22 2.93 21.21
CA TYR A 69 8.95 3.52 21.59
C TYR A 69 7.92 2.48 22.03
N ILE A 70 7.74 1.41 21.26
CA ILE A 70 6.77 0.35 21.58
C ILE A 70 7.26 -0.53 22.73
N SER A 71 8.57 -0.68 22.91
CA SER A 71 9.17 -1.45 24.02
C SER A 71 9.11 -0.71 25.36
N GLY A 72 8.66 0.54 25.39
CA GLY A 72 8.46 1.32 26.61
C GLY A 72 7.47 0.67 27.58
N GLU A 73 7.58 0.99 28.86
CA GLU A 73 7.04 0.24 30.01
C GLU A 73 5.53 -0.07 30.00
N ASN A 74 4.73 0.64 29.19
CA ASN A 74 3.26 0.51 29.24
C ASN A 74 2.61 0.18 27.88
N LEU A 75 3.38 -0.05 26.82
CA LEU A 75 2.83 -0.17 25.46
C LEU A 75 2.75 -1.61 24.94
N ARG A 76 3.39 -2.57 25.58
CA ARG A 76 3.39 -3.97 25.18
C ARG A 76 3.03 -4.91 26.32
N PRO A 77 2.41 -6.07 26.03
CA PRO A 77 2.36 -7.19 26.98
C PRO A 77 3.77 -7.64 27.37
N LEU A 78 3.94 -8.05 28.61
CA LEU A 78 5.24 -8.44 29.20
C LEU A 78 6.00 -9.55 28.45
N CYS A 79 5.29 -10.33 27.62
CA CYS A 79 5.85 -11.51 26.92
C CYS A 79 6.23 -11.23 25.47
N ASP A 80 5.84 -10.09 24.87
CA ASP A 80 6.02 -9.85 23.45
C ASP A 80 7.40 -9.26 23.15
N LYS A 81 8.13 -9.91 22.26
CA LYS A 81 9.31 -9.34 21.60
C LYS A 81 8.84 -8.60 20.34
N VAL A 82 9.04 -7.29 20.31
CA VAL A 82 8.70 -6.45 19.14
C VAL A 82 9.94 -6.30 18.27
N VAL A 83 9.75 -6.51 16.97
CA VAL A 83 10.77 -6.25 15.93
C VAL A 83 10.14 -5.42 14.83
N CYS A 84 10.81 -4.36 14.40
CA CYS A 84 10.43 -3.56 13.24
C CYS A 84 11.23 -4.01 12.03
N VAL A 85 10.53 -4.40 10.96
CA VAL A 85 11.12 -5.00 9.76
C VAL A 85 10.86 -4.11 8.56
N GLU A 86 11.86 -3.96 7.71
CA GLU A 86 11.68 -3.28 6.43
C GLU A 86 10.88 -4.18 5.48
N PRO A 87 9.79 -3.66 4.86
CA PRO A 87 9.04 -4.41 3.85
C PRO A 87 9.92 -4.80 2.65
N GLU A 88 9.75 -6.01 2.15
CA GLU A 88 10.32 -6.44 0.88
C GLU A 88 9.56 -5.79 -0.28
N GLU A 89 10.27 -5.24 -1.26
CA GLU A 89 9.65 -4.62 -2.43
C GLU A 89 9.40 -5.66 -3.53
N VAL A 90 8.18 -5.66 -4.09
CA VAL A 90 7.80 -6.46 -5.25
C VAL A 90 7.77 -5.55 -6.48
N PRO A 91 8.73 -5.70 -7.41
CA PRO A 91 8.82 -4.84 -8.57
C PRO A 91 7.75 -5.17 -9.62
N TYR A 92 7.22 -4.13 -10.25
CA TYR A 92 6.38 -4.24 -11.44
C TYR A 92 6.71 -3.11 -12.43
N ASN A 93 6.39 -3.34 -13.70
CA ASN A 93 6.53 -2.33 -14.74
C ASN A 93 5.16 -1.88 -15.23
N ILE A 94 5.07 -0.65 -15.72
CA ILE A 94 3.91 -0.11 -16.41
C ILE A 94 4.29 0.03 -17.89
N ALA A 95 3.55 -0.61 -18.78
CA ALA A 95 3.72 -0.46 -20.21
C ALA A 95 2.37 -0.57 -20.91
N PHE A 96 1.98 0.48 -21.62
CA PHE A 96 0.75 0.50 -22.38
C PHE A 96 0.79 1.52 -23.52
N THR A 97 -0.08 1.29 -24.49
CA THR A 97 -0.43 2.26 -25.52
C THR A 97 -1.88 2.67 -25.36
N TYR A 98 -2.19 3.94 -25.53
CA TYR A 98 -3.56 4.45 -25.47
C TYR A 98 -3.89 5.32 -26.66
N TRP A 99 -5.16 5.39 -26.98
CA TRP A 99 -5.71 6.21 -28.08
C TRP A 99 -6.78 7.14 -27.53
N ILE A 100 -6.92 8.27 -28.18
CA ILE A 100 -7.95 9.28 -27.88
C ILE A 100 -8.93 9.26 -29.04
N GLY A 101 -10.24 9.42 -28.76
CA GLY A 101 -11.25 9.52 -29.80
C GLY A 101 -11.03 10.77 -30.67
N ASP A 102 -11.25 10.67 -31.96
CA ASP A 102 -11.09 11.80 -32.89
C ASP A 102 -12.00 12.97 -32.55
N GLY A 103 -13.19 12.72 -32.00
CA GLY A 103 -14.10 13.74 -31.48
C GLY A 103 -13.49 14.61 -30.37
N ASP A 104 -12.47 14.10 -29.68
CA ASP A 104 -11.76 14.78 -28.59
C ASP A 104 -10.44 15.43 -29.03
N GLN A 105 -10.19 15.55 -30.32
CA GLN A 105 -8.97 16.10 -30.89
C GLN A 105 -8.54 17.44 -30.26
N ARG A 106 -9.49 18.33 -29.99
CA ARG A 106 -9.25 19.66 -29.40
C ARG A 106 -8.74 19.54 -27.93
N SER A 107 -9.09 18.48 -27.25
CA SER A 107 -8.76 18.21 -25.86
C SER A 107 -7.61 17.21 -25.73
N ALA A 108 -7.04 16.73 -26.84
CA ALA A 108 -6.03 15.65 -26.83
C ALA A 108 -4.84 15.95 -25.93
N GLY A 109 -4.32 17.18 -25.95
CA GLY A 109 -3.22 17.58 -25.06
C GLY A 109 -3.58 17.50 -23.59
N THR A 110 -4.76 17.98 -23.22
CA THR A 110 -5.26 17.91 -21.83
C THR A 110 -5.50 16.47 -21.40
N ILE A 111 -5.99 15.61 -22.29
CA ILE A 111 -6.19 14.19 -22.00
C ILE A 111 -4.83 13.50 -21.78
N GLN A 112 -3.80 13.80 -22.56
CA GLN A 112 -2.46 13.26 -22.36
C GLN A 112 -1.87 13.65 -21.00
N GLU A 113 -2.06 14.90 -20.57
CA GLU A 113 -1.66 15.34 -19.21
C GLU A 113 -2.43 14.57 -18.13
N LYS A 114 -3.73 14.39 -18.30
CA LYS A 114 -4.57 13.61 -17.38
C LYS A 114 -4.16 12.14 -17.33
N VAL A 115 -3.78 11.54 -18.45
CA VAL A 115 -3.25 10.17 -18.50
C VAL A 115 -1.94 10.07 -17.71
N THR A 116 -1.05 11.05 -17.86
CA THR A 116 0.19 11.11 -17.08
C THR A 116 -0.12 11.21 -15.58
N ALA A 117 -1.05 12.06 -15.18
CA ALA A 117 -1.50 12.18 -13.80
C ALA A 117 -2.16 10.89 -13.29
N ALA A 118 -2.94 10.20 -14.13
CA ALA A 118 -3.58 8.92 -13.80
C ALA A 118 -2.55 7.83 -13.52
N VAL A 119 -1.46 7.77 -14.27
CA VAL A 119 -0.34 6.84 -14.01
C VAL A 119 0.30 7.12 -12.65
N GLN A 120 0.54 8.38 -12.30
CA GLN A 120 1.10 8.73 -10.98
C GLN A 120 0.11 8.39 -9.86
N SER A 121 -1.18 8.67 -10.06
CA SER A 121 -2.23 8.28 -9.12
C SER A 121 -2.28 6.75 -8.90
N TYR A 122 -2.16 5.97 -9.97
CA TYR A 122 -2.09 4.52 -9.88
C TYR A 122 -0.87 4.06 -9.09
N LYS A 123 0.32 4.60 -9.36
CA LYS A 123 1.55 4.24 -8.63
C LYS A 123 1.41 4.51 -7.13
N SER A 124 0.83 5.64 -6.76
CA SER A 124 0.57 5.98 -5.36
C SER A 124 -0.46 5.04 -4.73
N TRP A 125 -1.54 4.75 -5.43
CA TRP A 125 -2.57 3.82 -4.98
C TRP A 125 -2.03 2.40 -4.82
N GLN A 126 -1.23 1.92 -5.78
CA GLN A 126 -0.65 0.58 -5.77
C GLN A 126 0.39 0.40 -4.66
N ARG A 127 1.05 1.46 -4.23
CA ARG A 127 2.08 1.49 -3.19
C ARG A 127 1.48 1.32 -1.79
N HIS A 128 0.93 0.12 -1.54
CA HIS A 128 0.29 -0.25 -0.28
C HIS A 128 0.71 -1.67 0.11
N LEU A 129 1.00 -1.90 1.41
CA LEU A 129 1.38 -3.22 1.92
C LEU A 129 0.31 -4.27 1.61
N GLY A 130 0.71 -5.37 1.01
CA GLY A 130 -0.16 -6.50 0.71
C GLY A 130 -1.16 -6.28 -0.41
N ARG A 131 -1.09 -5.17 -1.13
CA ARG A 131 -1.98 -4.91 -2.27
C ARG A 131 -1.46 -5.61 -3.51
N ASP A 132 -2.22 -6.57 -4.02
CA ASP A 132 -1.94 -7.23 -5.29
C ASP A 132 -1.82 -6.22 -6.42
N ILE A 133 -0.89 -6.46 -7.34
CA ILE A 133 -0.73 -5.59 -8.50
C ILE A 133 -1.92 -5.80 -9.42
N ASN A 134 -2.70 -4.73 -9.61
CA ASN A 134 -4.00 -4.77 -10.27
C ASN A 134 -3.96 -3.97 -11.58
N PRO A 135 -3.85 -4.65 -12.74
CA PRO A 135 -3.88 -3.99 -14.05
C PRO A 135 -5.24 -3.36 -14.36
N THR A 136 -6.33 -3.88 -13.85
CA THR A 136 -7.68 -3.34 -14.09
C THR A 136 -7.83 -1.94 -13.52
N GLU A 137 -7.28 -1.68 -12.35
CA GLU A 137 -7.30 -0.33 -11.73
C GLU A 137 -6.52 0.69 -12.58
N LEU A 138 -5.39 0.28 -13.16
CA LEU A 138 -4.63 1.12 -14.08
C LEU A 138 -5.46 1.48 -15.32
N ILE A 139 -6.08 0.49 -15.95
CA ILE A 139 -6.95 0.70 -17.11
C ILE A 139 -8.11 1.64 -16.77
N ALA A 140 -8.76 1.44 -15.63
CA ALA A 140 -9.86 2.28 -15.17
C ALA A 140 -9.44 3.76 -15.05
N LYS A 141 -8.30 4.02 -14.40
CA LYS A 141 -7.78 5.38 -14.24
C LYS A 141 -7.42 6.05 -15.57
N ILE A 142 -6.85 5.30 -16.51
CA ILE A 142 -6.51 5.82 -17.84
C ILE A 142 -7.79 6.12 -18.64
N ARG A 143 -8.81 5.27 -18.53
CA ARG A 143 -10.12 5.49 -19.17
C ARG A 143 -10.82 6.71 -18.58
N GLU A 144 -10.81 6.90 -17.28
CA GLU A 144 -11.35 8.09 -16.61
C GLU A 144 -10.63 9.37 -17.04
N ALA A 145 -9.34 9.28 -17.36
CA ALA A 145 -8.57 10.41 -17.87
C ALA A 145 -8.98 10.87 -19.27
N GLY A 146 -9.78 10.06 -19.99
CA GLY A 146 -10.33 10.38 -21.30
C GLY A 146 -9.79 9.54 -22.46
N ALA A 147 -8.98 8.52 -22.18
CA ALA A 147 -8.56 7.58 -23.22
C ALA A 147 -9.75 6.78 -23.76
N LYS A 148 -9.87 6.69 -25.07
CA LYS A 148 -10.88 5.88 -25.75
C LYS A 148 -10.56 4.38 -25.62
N ARG A 149 -9.32 4.00 -25.86
CA ARG A 149 -8.84 2.63 -25.81
C ARG A 149 -7.47 2.54 -25.16
N VAL A 150 -7.24 1.44 -24.45
CA VAL A 150 -5.96 1.13 -23.80
C VAL A 150 -5.53 -0.28 -24.19
N LYS A 151 -4.31 -0.41 -24.68
CA LYS A 151 -3.66 -1.71 -24.89
C LYS A 151 -2.55 -1.87 -23.84
N LEU A 152 -2.86 -2.62 -22.79
CA LEU A 152 -1.94 -2.87 -21.70
C LEU A 152 -0.99 -4.02 -22.06
N THR A 153 0.30 -3.78 -21.86
CA THR A 153 1.35 -4.79 -21.97
C THR A 153 1.84 -5.23 -20.61
N ALA A 154 1.90 -4.30 -19.64
CA ALA A 154 2.27 -4.54 -18.25
C ALA A 154 1.59 -3.47 -17.35
N PRO A 155 1.30 -3.79 -16.08
CA PRO A 155 1.59 -5.04 -15.39
C PRO A 155 0.61 -6.16 -15.71
N ALA A 156 0.99 -7.41 -15.36
CA ALA A 156 0.05 -8.52 -15.18
C ALA A 156 -0.47 -8.52 -13.74
N ASP A 157 -1.46 -9.36 -13.45
CA ASP A 157 -1.87 -9.64 -12.07
C ASP A 157 -0.73 -10.33 -11.32
N ILE A 158 -0.30 -9.75 -10.21
CA ILE A 158 0.75 -10.29 -9.35
C ILE A 158 0.25 -10.29 -7.92
N VAL A 159 0.28 -11.44 -7.28
CA VAL A 159 -0.05 -11.57 -5.86
C VAL A 159 1.08 -10.99 -5.03
N VAL A 160 0.74 -10.13 -4.09
CA VAL A 160 1.67 -9.48 -3.17
C VAL A 160 1.40 -9.97 -1.74
N GLY A 161 2.43 -10.45 -1.08
CA GLY A 161 2.33 -10.90 0.31
C GLY A 161 1.97 -9.72 1.25
N LYS A 162 1.30 -10.03 2.38
CA LYS A 162 0.81 -9.02 3.33
C LYS A 162 1.87 -8.05 3.84
N THR A 163 3.13 -8.48 3.89
CA THR A 163 4.28 -7.70 4.37
C THR A 163 5.15 -7.17 3.23
N GLN A 164 4.75 -7.40 1.99
CA GLN A 164 5.44 -6.95 0.81
C GLN A 164 4.82 -5.66 0.27
N LEU A 165 5.63 -4.85 -0.39
CA LEU A 165 5.25 -3.53 -0.90
C LEU A 165 5.50 -3.45 -2.40
N PRO A 166 4.47 -3.21 -3.23
CA PRO A 166 4.66 -3.02 -4.67
C PRO A 166 5.55 -1.82 -5.00
N LYS A 167 6.44 -1.99 -5.97
CA LYS A 167 7.33 -0.94 -6.47
C LYS A 167 7.28 -0.85 -7.98
N CYS A 168 6.91 0.30 -8.52
CA CYS A 168 7.05 0.56 -9.94
C CYS A 168 8.54 0.70 -10.30
N ALA A 169 9.08 -0.28 -11.02
CA ALA A 169 10.49 -0.31 -11.44
C ALA A 169 10.74 0.47 -12.74
N GLY A 170 9.71 0.60 -13.59
CA GLY A 170 9.82 1.33 -14.83
C GLY A 170 8.45 1.60 -15.46
N GLN A 171 8.39 2.59 -16.34
CA GLN A 171 7.17 2.90 -17.08
C GLN A 171 7.47 3.26 -18.53
N THR A 172 6.63 2.77 -19.43
CA THR A 172 6.62 3.10 -20.85
C THR A 172 5.19 3.41 -21.26
N VAL A 173 4.88 4.67 -21.50
CA VAL A 173 3.55 5.14 -21.90
C VAL A 173 3.64 5.67 -23.32
N THR A 174 2.84 5.09 -24.21
CA THR A 174 2.84 5.46 -25.62
C THR A 174 1.48 6.02 -26.03
N TYR A 175 1.50 7.21 -26.61
CA TYR A 175 0.31 7.77 -27.25
C TYR A 175 0.19 7.21 -28.66
N GLY A 176 -0.87 6.47 -28.93
CA GLY A 176 -1.12 5.80 -30.21
C GLY A 176 -1.79 6.69 -31.27
N GLY A 177 -2.19 7.92 -30.90
CA GLY A 177 -2.87 8.84 -31.79
C GLY A 177 -4.38 8.92 -31.59
N LEU A 178 -5.05 9.57 -32.52
CA LEU A 178 -6.50 9.64 -32.58
C LEU A 178 -7.06 8.37 -33.21
N GLU A 179 -8.24 7.97 -32.81
CA GLU A 179 -8.92 6.77 -33.29
C GLU A 179 -10.40 7.07 -33.56
N ASP A 180 -10.86 6.72 -34.77
CA ASP A 180 -12.27 6.79 -35.14
C ASP A 180 -13.12 5.78 -34.37
N ASP A 181 -14.46 5.95 -34.39
CA ASP A 181 -15.40 4.98 -33.79
C ASP A 181 -15.51 3.68 -34.61
#